data_cfa0e6fa1d00ac53b2c0afa5d9d0e3e1
#
_entry.id   cfa0e6fa1d00ac53b2c0afa5d9d0e3e1
#
_cell.length_a   1.000
_cell.length_b   1.000
_cell.length_c   1.000
_cell.angle_alpha   90.00
_cell.angle_beta   90.00
_cell.angle_gamma   90.00
#
_symmetry.space_group_name_H-M   'P 1'
#
loop_
_entity.id
_entity.type
_entity.pdbx_description
1 polymer ?
#
loop_
_entity_poly.entity_id
_entity_poly.type
_entity_poly.pdbx_seq_one_letter_code
_entity_poly.pdbx_strand_id
1 'polypeptide(L)'
;MSCRITVVLLLLAASVRADDAGAFVGDESTWNGFARIDFKVDGRRCWVVQPKKVAKGRPWIWRARFFGHEPQADLQLLKNGFHLAYCDVGGLFGSPQAVKHWNAFYERMTAEHGLSKRVALEGMSRGGLIIYNWAAENPEKVSCIYGDAPVCDFKSWPGGKGKGKGGGGTWQQCLKVYGLTEAEALKYEKNPIDNLKPLAAAKIPLLHVVGDADVVVPVAENTAIIEQRYHALGGSIEVIHKPGVGHHPHSLKDPAPIVQFILKHTK
;
A
#
# COMPACT_ATOMS: atom_id res chain seq x y z
N MET A 1 0.90 -59.45 47.46
CA MET A 1 0.10 -59.18 46.27
C MET A 1 0.21 -57.63 46.03
N SER A 2 1.03 -57.25 45.06
CA SER A 2 1.26 -55.83 44.74
C SER A 2 0.48 -55.48 43.49
N CYS A 3 -0.53 -54.60 43.63
CA CYS A 3 -1.38 -54.13 42.54
C CYS A 3 -0.69 -52.98 41.83
N ARG A 4 -0.22 -53.17 40.59
CA ARG A 4 0.34 -52.11 39.74
C ARG A 4 -0.80 -51.44 38.97
N ILE A 5 -1.09 -50.19 39.30
CA ILE A 5 -2.02 -49.34 38.55
C ILE A 5 -1.26 -48.78 37.38
N THR A 6 -1.61 -49.19 36.17
CA THR A 6 -1.09 -48.62 34.92
C THR A 6 -1.98 -47.42 34.55
N VAL A 7 -1.42 -46.23 34.67
CA VAL A 7 -2.07 -44.98 34.18
C VAL A 7 -1.80 -44.87 32.69
N VAL A 8 -2.84 -45.01 31.89
CA VAL A 8 -2.80 -44.72 30.44
C VAL A 8 -3.08 -43.24 30.25
N LEU A 9 -2.04 -42.46 29.91
CA LEU A 9 -2.20 -41.08 29.44
C LEU A 9 -2.70 -41.09 28.00
N LEU A 10 -3.96 -40.78 27.79
CA LEU A 10 -4.48 -40.46 26.44
C LEU A 10 -3.97 -39.04 26.06
N LEU A 11 -2.98 -38.98 25.20
CA LEU A 11 -2.61 -37.79 24.47
C LEU A 11 -3.68 -37.51 23.40
N LEU A 12 -4.58 -36.54 23.68
CA LEU A 12 -5.43 -35.96 22.66
C LEU A 12 -4.55 -35.09 21.75
N ALA A 13 -4.11 -35.65 20.64
CA ALA A 13 -3.58 -34.85 19.54
C ALA A 13 -4.72 -34.09 18.89
N ALA A 14 -4.82 -32.77 19.20
CA ALA A 14 -5.69 -31.89 18.46
C ALA A 14 -5.17 -31.83 17.01
N SER A 15 -5.88 -32.46 16.11
CA SER A 15 -5.63 -32.34 14.67
C SER A 15 -6.03 -30.91 14.27
N VAL A 16 -5.06 -29.99 14.15
CA VAL A 16 -5.25 -28.70 13.47
C VAL A 16 -5.61 -29.06 12.02
N ARG A 17 -6.85 -28.78 11.63
CA ARG A 17 -7.29 -28.95 10.26
C ARG A 17 -6.44 -28.05 9.36
N ALA A 18 -5.99 -28.57 8.24
CA ALA A 18 -5.20 -27.83 7.24
C ALA A 18 -5.94 -26.58 6.69
N ASP A 19 -7.25 -26.46 6.94
CA ASP A 19 -8.08 -25.31 6.57
C ASP A 19 -7.92 -24.10 7.51
N ASP A 20 -7.35 -24.25 8.71
CA ASP A 20 -7.13 -23.15 9.66
C ASP A 20 -5.79 -22.42 9.46
N ALA A 21 -4.89 -22.98 8.67
CA ALA A 21 -3.62 -22.33 8.36
C ALA A 21 -3.87 -21.15 7.41
N GLY A 22 -3.87 -19.93 7.98
CA GLY A 22 -4.04 -18.68 7.24
C GLY A 22 -5.35 -17.93 7.50
N ALA A 23 -6.20 -18.40 8.43
CA ALA A 23 -7.38 -17.67 8.85
C ALA A 23 -7.00 -16.34 9.54
N PHE A 24 -7.70 -15.26 9.20
CA PHE A 24 -7.53 -13.98 9.90
C PHE A 24 -8.28 -14.00 11.21
N VAL A 25 -7.64 -13.52 12.28
CA VAL A 25 -8.22 -13.42 13.62
C VAL A 25 -8.34 -11.94 14.00
N GLY A 26 -9.54 -11.51 14.39
CA GLY A 26 -9.83 -10.13 14.77
C GLY A 26 -11.33 -9.87 14.87
N ASP A 27 -11.71 -8.59 14.93
CA ASP A 27 -13.11 -8.15 14.97
C ASP A 27 -13.72 -8.27 13.56
N GLU A 28 -14.76 -9.11 13.44
CA GLU A 28 -15.41 -9.35 12.17
C GLU A 28 -16.47 -8.28 11.86
N SER A 29 -16.51 -7.86 10.61
CA SER A 29 -17.50 -6.93 10.07
C SER A 29 -17.71 -7.18 8.57
N THR A 30 -18.50 -6.35 7.92
CA THR A 30 -18.67 -6.39 6.46
C THR A 30 -18.30 -5.05 5.83
N TRP A 31 -17.67 -5.10 4.66
CA TRP A 31 -17.40 -3.93 3.84
C TRP A 31 -17.85 -4.19 2.40
N ASN A 32 -18.85 -3.44 1.93
CA ASN A 32 -19.43 -3.61 0.58
C ASN A 32 -19.82 -5.07 0.25
N GLY A 33 -20.34 -5.83 1.25
CA GLY A 33 -20.76 -7.22 1.07
C GLY A 33 -19.63 -8.26 1.07
N PHE A 34 -18.41 -7.87 1.46
CA PHE A 34 -17.26 -8.74 1.70
C PHE A 34 -16.94 -8.81 3.19
N ALA A 35 -16.46 -9.95 3.66
CA ALA A 35 -15.98 -10.10 5.04
C ALA A 35 -14.75 -9.20 5.28
N ARG A 36 -14.76 -8.46 6.37
CA ARG A 36 -13.66 -7.62 6.83
C ARG A 36 -13.29 -8.02 8.24
N ILE A 37 -11.99 -8.20 8.49
CA ILE A 37 -11.43 -8.52 9.79
C ILE A 37 -10.51 -7.38 10.22
N ASP A 38 -10.82 -6.76 11.36
CA ASP A 38 -10.03 -5.68 11.96
C ASP A 38 -9.16 -6.23 13.09
N PHE A 39 -7.89 -5.85 13.12
CA PHE A 39 -6.91 -6.28 14.13
C PHE A 39 -5.81 -5.23 14.32
N LYS A 40 -4.84 -5.52 15.18
CA LYS A 40 -3.68 -4.63 15.39
C LYS A 40 -2.37 -5.34 15.10
N VAL A 41 -1.43 -4.60 14.51
CA VAL A 41 -0.02 -4.99 14.35
C VAL A 41 0.85 -3.85 14.89
N ASP A 42 1.74 -4.13 15.84
CA ASP A 42 2.59 -3.14 16.50
C ASP A 42 1.80 -1.89 16.98
N GLY A 43 0.61 -2.11 17.54
CA GLY A 43 -0.29 -1.05 18.00
C GLY A 43 -1.03 -0.29 16.91
N ARG A 44 -0.77 -0.56 15.62
CA ARG A 44 -1.46 0.06 14.49
C ARG A 44 -2.75 -0.68 14.16
N ARG A 45 -3.79 0.07 13.86
CA ARG A 45 -5.06 -0.49 13.35
C ARG A 45 -4.82 -1.01 11.93
N CYS A 46 -5.18 -2.25 11.72
CA CYS A 46 -5.06 -2.92 10.44
C CYS A 46 -6.36 -3.65 10.13
N TRP A 47 -6.61 -3.91 8.87
CA TRP A 47 -7.70 -4.78 8.45
C TRP A 47 -7.43 -5.43 7.11
N VAL A 48 -8.12 -6.53 6.89
CA VAL A 48 -8.15 -7.24 5.62
C VAL A 48 -9.61 -7.46 5.22
N VAL A 49 -9.92 -7.14 3.98
CA VAL A 49 -11.19 -7.52 3.35
C VAL A 49 -10.92 -8.75 2.48
N GLN A 50 -11.72 -9.79 2.71
CA GLN A 50 -11.54 -11.09 2.07
C GLN A 50 -12.44 -11.20 0.83
N PRO A 51 -11.92 -11.72 -0.29
CA PRO A 51 -12.76 -12.04 -1.44
C PRO A 51 -13.69 -13.22 -1.14
N LYS A 52 -14.85 -13.28 -1.80
CA LYS A 52 -15.78 -14.43 -1.66
C LYS A 52 -15.15 -15.74 -2.16
N LYS A 53 -14.26 -15.67 -3.14
CA LYS A 53 -13.48 -16.80 -3.65
C LYS A 53 -12.06 -16.32 -3.85
N VAL A 54 -11.14 -16.91 -3.12
CA VAL A 54 -9.71 -16.57 -3.16
C VAL A 54 -9.11 -17.07 -4.48
N ALA A 55 -8.38 -16.21 -5.18
CA ALA A 55 -7.63 -16.60 -6.37
C ALA A 55 -6.37 -17.43 -6.00
N LYS A 56 -5.92 -18.25 -6.96
CA LYS A 56 -4.69 -19.06 -6.79
C LYS A 56 -3.49 -18.15 -6.43
N GLY A 57 -2.70 -18.56 -5.47
CA GLY A 57 -1.55 -17.79 -5.00
C GLY A 57 -1.89 -16.71 -3.96
N ARG A 58 -3.18 -16.57 -3.58
CA ARG A 58 -3.66 -15.64 -2.55
C ARG A 58 -3.17 -14.21 -2.79
N PRO A 59 -3.39 -13.64 -3.99
CA PRO A 59 -2.95 -12.29 -4.32
C PRO A 59 -3.65 -11.25 -3.44
N TRP A 60 -2.98 -10.13 -3.27
CA TRP A 60 -3.52 -9.04 -2.48
C TRP A 60 -3.06 -7.68 -2.99
N ILE A 61 -3.91 -6.67 -2.74
CA ILE A 61 -3.59 -5.28 -2.93
C ILE A 61 -3.50 -4.60 -1.57
N TRP A 62 -2.45 -3.83 -1.36
CA TRP A 62 -2.22 -3.09 -0.14
C TRP A 62 -2.46 -1.61 -0.36
N ARG A 63 -3.62 -1.18 0.10
CA ARG A 63 -4.03 0.22 -0.03
C ARG A 63 -3.43 1.06 1.08
N ALA A 64 -2.78 2.15 0.70
CA ALA A 64 -2.24 3.16 1.61
C ALA A 64 -3.16 4.37 1.65
N ARG A 65 -3.66 4.73 2.83
CA ARG A 65 -4.50 5.89 3.10
C ARG A 65 -5.89 5.82 2.45
N PHE A 66 -6.80 6.65 2.92
CA PHE A 66 -8.14 6.89 2.36
C PHE A 66 -8.92 5.62 2.04
N PHE A 67 -8.90 4.64 2.95
CA PHE A 67 -9.64 3.39 2.76
C PHE A 67 -11.12 3.65 2.52
N GLY A 68 -11.65 3.06 1.47
CA GLY A 68 -13.06 3.17 1.08
C GLY A 68 -13.41 4.42 0.28
N HIS A 69 -12.46 5.32 0.02
CA HIS A 69 -12.68 6.45 -0.89
C HIS A 69 -12.40 6.03 -2.33
N GLU A 70 -13.35 6.27 -3.25
CA GLU A 70 -13.28 5.85 -4.65
C GLU A 70 -12.84 4.37 -4.84
N PRO A 71 -13.62 3.40 -4.28
CA PRO A 71 -13.17 2.01 -4.13
C PRO A 71 -13.43 1.14 -5.35
N GLN A 72 -13.67 1.70 -6.52
CA GLN A 72 -14.10 0.96 -7.71
C GLN A 72 -13.10 -0.13 -8.10
N ALA A 73 -11.80 0.18 -8.08
CA ALA A 73 -10.75 -0.78 -8.39
C ALA A 73 -10.65 -1.86 -7.30
N ASP A 74 -10.68 -1.46 -6.02
CA ASP A 74 -10.68 -2.40 -4.89
C ASP A 74 -11.79 -3.44 -4.96
N LEU A 75 -13.02 -2.97 -5.25
CA LEU A 75 -14.20 -3.84 -5.35
C LEU A 75 -14.10 -4.83 -6.53
N GLN A 76 -13.52 -4.40 -7.64
CA GLN A 76 -13.29 -5.30 -8.77
C GLN A 76 -12.17 -6.31 -8.47
N LEU A 77 -11.11 -5.91 -7.79
CA LEU A 77 -10.03 -6.82 -7.38
C LEU A 77 -10.53 -7.86 -6.37
N LEU A 78 -11.37 -7.48 -5.39
CA LEU A 78 -12.05 -8.42 -4.49
C LEU A 78 -12.89 -9.45 -5.26
N LYS A 79 -13.65 -9.02 -6.30
CA LYS A 79 -14.40 -9.93 -7.18
C LYS A 79 -13.49 -10.87 -7.98
N ASN A 80 -12.25 -10.44 -8.28
CA ASN A 80 -11.22 -11.24 -8.94
C ASN A 80 -10.39 -12.11 -7.95
N GLY A 81 -10.79 -12.17 -6.69
CA GLY A 81 -10.19 -13.07 -5.70
C GLY A 81 -8.97 -12.52 -4.97
N PHE A 82 -8.70 -11.22 -5.08
CA PHE A 82 -7.66 -10.52 -4.31
C PHE A 82 -8.15 -10.22 -2.89
N HIS A 83 -7.26 -10.30 -1.92
CA HIS A 83 -7.48 -9.68 -0.61
C HIS A 83 -7.17 -8.18 -0.74
N LEU A 84 -7.93 -7.35 0.00
CA LEU A 84 -7.65 -5.92 0.12
C LEU A 84 -7.17 -5.65 1.55
N ALA A 85 -5.94 -5.19 1.71
CA ALA A 85 -5.30 -4.99 3.00
C ALA A 85 -5.03 -3.52 3.29
N TYR A 86 -5.04 -3.17 4.57
CA TYR A 86 -4.75 -1.83 5.06
C TYR A 86 -4.02 -1.87 6.41
N CYS A 87 -3.01 -1.01 6.55
CA CYS A 87 -2.36 -0.74 7.83
C CYS A 87 -2.27 0.78 8.02
N ASP A 88 -2.80 1.29 9.13
CA ASP A 88 -2.91 2.73 9.36
C ASP A 88 -1.58 3.36 9.77
N VAL A 89 -0.89 3.91 8.80
CA VAL A 89 0.31 4.75 8.96
C VAL A 89 0.11 6.14 8.37
N GLY A 90 -1.13 6.52 8.13
CA GLY A 90 -1.48 7.75 7.40
C GLY A 90 -0.94 9.04 8.00
N GLY A 91 -0.77 9.10 9.32
CA GLY A 91 -0.17 10.23 10.03
C GLY A 91 1.35 10.25 10.02
N LEU A 92 2.01 9.24 9.42
CA LEU A 92 3.47 9.08 9.42
C LEU A 92 4.14 9.48 8.10
N PHE A 93 3.41 9.98 7.12
CA PHE A 93 3.91 10.57 5.86
C PHE A 93 4.96 9.73 5.11
N GLY A 94 4.89 8.40 5.20
CA GLY A 94 5.87 7.51 4.58
C GLY A 94 7.27 7.56 5.21
N SER A 95 7.41 8.08 6.42
CA SER A 95 8.69 8.14 7.16
C SER A 95 9.28 6.75 7.42
N PRO A 96 10.55 6.65 7.83
CA PRO A 96 11.15 5.38 8.24
C PRO A 96 10.33 4.62 9.30
N GLN A 97 9.65 5.35 10.19
CA GLN A 97 8.74 4.73 11.16
C GLN A 97 7.50 4.10 10.48
N ALA A 98 6.96 4.75 9.45
CA ALA A 98 5.85 4.17 8.67
C ALA A 98 6.30 2.88 7.96
N VAL A 99 7.48 2.89 7.36
CA VAL A 99 8.09 1.72 6.70
C VAL A 99 8.28 0.57 7.69
N LYS A 100 8.77 0.85 8.90
CA LYS A 100 8.91 -0.18 9.96
C LYS A 100 7.58 -0.86 10.31
N HIS A 101 6.51 -0.09 10.49
CA HIS A 101 5.18 -0.66 10.76
C HIS A 101 4.64 -1.47 9.56
N TRP A 102 4.93 -1.02 8.36
CA TRP A 102 4.55 -1.74 7.14
C TRP A 102 5.33 -3.04 6.99
N ASN A 103 6.63 -3.07 7.34
CA ASN A 103 7.39 -4.31 7.37
C ASN A 103 6.76 -5.34 8.31
N ALA A 104 6.39 -4.95 9.55
CA ALA A 104 5.74 -5.85 10.49
C ALA A 104 4.38 -6.36 9.98
N PHE A 105 3.60 -5.49 9.34
CA PHE A 105 2.33 -5.89 8.74
C PHE A 105 2.54 -6.86 7.56
N TYR A 106 3.48 -6.58 6.67
CA TYR A 106 3.80 -7.47 5.55
C TYR A 106 4.20 -8.87 6.03
N GLU A 107 5.11 -8.97 7.02
CA GLU A 107 5.53 -10.25 7.57
C GLU A 107 4.34 -11.03 8.13
N ARG A 108 3.45 -10.37 8.85
CA ARG A 108 2.23 -11.01 9.34
C ARG A 108 1.35 -11.53 8.20
N MET A 109 1.10 -10.73 7.17
CA MET A 109 0.26 -11.13 6.04
C MET A 109 0.83 -12.32 5.29
N THR A 110 2.14 -12.39 5.11
CA THR A 110 2.78 -13.43 4.32
C THR A 110 3.15 -14.68 5.12
N ALA A 111 3.63 -14.52 6.36
CA ALA A 111 4.06 -15.65 7.17
C ALA A 111 2.90 -16.32 7.93
N GLU A 112 1.98 -15.55 8.52
CA GLU A 112 0.89 -16.11 9.32
C GLU A 112 -0.34 -16.42 8.46
N HIS A 113 -0.65 -15.53 7.48
CA HIS A 113 -1.87 -15.66 6.68
C HIS A 113 -1.63 -16.19 5.25
N GLY A 114 -0.38 -16.46 4.87
CA GLY A 114 -0.02 -17.08 3.59
C GLY A 114 -0.42 -16.28 2.35
N LEU A 115 -0.53 -14.94 2.45
CA LEU A 115 -0.74 -14.10 1.28
C LEU A 115 0.50 -14.11 0.37
N SER A 116 0.32 -13.79 -0.90
CA SER A 116 1.41 -13.72 -1.87
C SER A 116 2.59 -12.91 -1.33
N LYS A 117 3.81 -13.40 -1.52
CA LYS A 117 5.04 -12.67 -1.16
C LYS A 117 5.27 -11.43 -2.03
N ARG A 118 4.60 -11.32 -3.17
CA ARG A 118 4.62 -10.11 -3.99
C ARG A 118 3.26 -9.45 -3.96
N VAL A 119 3.22 -8.21 -3.49
CA VAL A 119 2.00 -7.43 -3.28
C VAL A 119 1.85 -6.34 -4.32
N ALA A 120 0.61 -6.08 -4.77
CA ALA A 120 0.29 -4.86 -5.49
C ALA A 120 0.08 -3.72 -4.48
N LEU A 121 0.74 -2.57 -4.71
CA LEU A 121 0.60 -1.40 -3.85
C LEU A 121 -0.34 -0.38 -4.49
N GLU A 122 -1.22 0.20 -3.68
CA GLU A 122 -2.09 1.30 -4.08
C GLU A 122 -1.89 2.49 -3.16
N GLY A 123 -1.60 3.66 -3.74
CA GLY A 123 -1.41 4.90 -2.99
C GLY A 123 -2.12 6.08 -3.62
N MET A 124 -3.17 6.57 -2.93
CA MET A 124 -3.91 7.75 -3.32
C MET A 124 -3.36 8.97 -2.60
N SER A 125 -3.14 10.09 -3.32
CA SER A 125 -2.68 11.35 -2.75
C SER A 125 -1.43 11.15 -1.86
N ARG A 126 -1.45 11.57 -0.59
CA ARG A 126 -0.32 11.37 0.34
C ARG A 126 0.01 9.89 0.63
N GLY A 127 -0.84 8.94 0.21
CA GLY A 127 -0.52 7.53 0.20
C GLY A 127 0.66 7.18 -0.72
N GLY A 128 0.95 8.02 -1.70
CA GLY A 128 2.13 7.90 -2.55
C GLY A 128 3.43 7.82 -1.76
N LEU A 129 3.60 8.64 -0.72
CA LEU A 129 4.83 8.65 0.09
C LEU A 129 5.17 7.27 0.67
N ILE A 130 4.19 6.56 1.26
CA ILE A 130 4.48 5.29 1.91
C ILE A 130 4.66 4.14 0.92
N ILE A 131 3.85 4.07 -0.15
CA ILE A 131 3.99 2.97 -1.11
C ILE A 131 5.35 2.98 -1.79
N TYR A 132 5.85 4.17 -2.17
CA TYR A 132 7.14 4.31 -2.82
C TYR A 132 8.31 4.12 -1.85
N ASN A 133 8.25 4.71 -0.64
CA ASN A 133 9.32 4.56 0.34
C ASN A 133 9.45 3.12 0.81
N TRP A 134 8.33 2.42 1.02
CA TRP A 134 8.35 1.00 1.36
C TRP A 134 8.85 0.13 0.21
N ALA A 135 8.40 0.41 -1.02
CA ALA A 135 8.85 -0.32 -2.21
C ALA A 135 10.35 -0.16 -2.47
N ALA A 136 10.91 1.03 -2.19
CA ALA A 136 12.34 1.29 -2.37
C ALA A 136 13.22 0.49 -1.39
N GLU A 137 12.70 0.19 -0.18
CA GLU A 137 13.37 -0.66 0.81
C GLU A 137 13.10 -2.16 0.61
N ASN A 138 12.01 -2.52 -0.11
CA ASN A 138 11.54 -3.90 -0.27
C ASN A 138 11.15 -4.22 -1.73
N PRO A 139 12.00 -3.92 -2.72
CA PRO A 139 11.60 -4.00 -4.12
C PRO A 139 11.24 -5.43 -4.57
N GLU A 140 11.83 -6.45 -3.96
CA GLU A 140 11.55 -7.87 -4.26
C GLU A 140 10.14 -8.31 -3.80
N LYS A 141 9.54 -7.57 -2.88
CA LYS A 141 8.21 -7.85 -2.31
C LYS A 141 7.08 -7.20 -3.10
N VAL A 142 7.38 -6.38 -4.11
CA VAL A 142 6.39 -5.61 -4.87
C VAL A 142 6.14 -6.24 -6.24
N SER A 143 4.86 -6.42 -6.61
CA SER A 143 4.46 -6.86 -7.95
C SER A 143 4.29 -5.68 -8.91
N CYS A 144 3.58 -4.66 -8.48
CA CYS A 144 3.34 -3.41 -9.22
C CYS A 144 2.89 -2.31 -8.26
N ILE A 145 2.91 -1.07 -8.74
CA ILE A 145 2.44 0.11 -7.99
C ILE A 145 1.37 0.85 -8.79
N TYR A 146 0.23 1.10 -8.17
CA TYR A 146 -0.79 2.03 -8.64
C TYR A 146 -0.79 3.28 -7.76
N GLY A 147 -0.47 4.42 -8.36
CA GLY A 147 -0.51 5.74 -7.74
C GLY A 147 -1.67 6.57 -8.29
N ASP A 148 -2.54 7.06 -7.40
CA ASP A 148 -3.65 7.94 -7.78
C ASP A 148 -3.36 9.36 -7.30
N ALA A 149 -3.05 10.28 -8.21
CA ALA A 149 -2.55 11.61 -7.91
C ALA A 149 -1.52 11.59 -6.75
N PRO A 150 -0.49 10.71 -6.81
CA PRO A 150 0.34 10.39 -5.66
C PRO A 150 1.28 11.53 -5.30
N VAL A 151 1.40 11.81 -4.01
CA VAL A 151 2.48 12.66 -3.49
C VAL A 151 3.78 11.86 -3.57
N CYS A 152 4.73 12.38 -4.33
CA CYS A 152 6.03 11.77 -4.56
C CYS A 152 7.20 12.63 -4.04
N ASP A 153 6.92 13.84 -3.57
CA ASP A 153 7.84 14.72 -2.85
C ASP A 153 7.10 15.45 -1.73
N PHE A 154 7.52 15.22 -0.49
CA PHE A 154 6.90 15.91 0.64
C PHE A 154 7.17 17.42 0.65
N LYS A 155 8.16 17.91 -0.11
CA LYS A 155 8.42 19.34 -0.31
C LYS A 155 7.33 19.98 -1.16
N SER A 156 6.81 19.27 -2.16
CA SER A 156 5.63 19.70 -2.94
C SER A 156 4.39 19.67 -2.05
N TRP A 157 4.06 18.50 -1.47
CA TRP A 157 2.98 18.37 -0.51
C TRP A 157 3.43 17.45 0.66
N PRO A 158 3.29 17.85 1.91
CA PRO A 158 2.58 19.03 2.43
C PRO A 158 3.40 20.34 2.45
N GLY A 159 4.65 20.33 1.98
CA GLY A 159 5.59 21.44 2.14
C GLY A 159 5.17 22.75 1.46
N GLY A 160 4.49 22.68 0.31
CA GLY A 160 4.12 23.87 -0.48
C GLY A 160 5.34 24.65 -0.96
N LYS A 161 6.46 23.95 -1.23
CA LYS A 161 7.73 24.55 -1.65
C LYS A 161 7.86 24.64 -3.18
N GLY A 162 6.81 24.27 -3.90
CA GLY A 162 6.66 24.42 -5.35
C GLY A 162 5.50 25.32 -5.71
N LYS A 163 4.74 24.94 -6.75
CA LYS A 163 3.55 25.68 -7.23
C LYS A 163 2.28 25.34 -6.44
N GLY A 164 2.24 24.14 -5.82
CA GLY A 164 1.12 23.71 -4.98
C GLY A 164 1.03 24.50 -3.68
N LYS A 165 -0.19 24.64 -3.14
CA LYS A 165 -0.46 25.41 -1.92
C LYS A 165 0.09 24.76 -0.65
N GLY A 166 0.52 23.49 -0.73
CA GLY A 166 0.91 22.72 0.45
C GLY A 166 -0.23 22.41 1.42
N GLY A 167 0.11 21.88 2.59
CA GLY A 167 -0.81 21.40 3.60
C GLY A 167 -0.86 22.23 4.90
N GLY A 168 -0.35 23.45 4.93
CA GLY A 168 -0.37 24.28 6.14
C GLY A 168 0.23 23.58 7.37
N GLY A 169 -0.55 23.43 8.45
CA GLY A 169 -0.10 22.73 9.67
C GLY A 169 0.34 21.29 9.48
N THR A 170 -0.03 20.66 8.37
CA THR A 170 0.40 19.30 8.01
C THR A 170 1.91 19.24 7.70
N TRP A 171 2.49 20.34 7.21
CA TRP A 171 3.94 20.43 7.02
C TRP A 171 4.70 20.29 8.32
N GLN A 172 4.29 20.99 9.37
CA GLN A 172 4.91 20.89 10.70
C GLN A 172 4.80 19.48 11.28
N GLN A 173 3.67 18.79 11.06
CA GLN A 173 3.50 17.39 11.43
C GLN A 173 4.49 16.49 10.67
N CYS A 174 4.65 16.71 9.37
CA CYS A 174 5.59 15.97 8.55
C CYS A 174 7.03 16.15 9.06
N LEU A 175 7.48 17.37 9.29
CA LEU A 175 8.79 17.67 9.85
C LEU A 175 9.02 16.94 11.19
N LYS A 176 8.05 17.04 12.11
CA LYS A 176 8.11 16.36 13.41
C LYS A 176 8.25 14.85 13.26
N VAL A 177 7.50 14.24 12.36
CA VAL A 177 7.50 12.78 12.15
C VAL A 177 8.82 12.30 11.55
N TYR A 178 9.41 13.10 10.66
CA TYR A 178 10.73 12.79 10.09
C TYR A 178 11.89 13.17 11.04
N GLY A 179 11.62 13.95 12.09
CA GLY A 179 12.65 14.48 12.98
C GLY A 179 13.55 15.50 12.31
N LEU A 180 13.04 16.26 11.34
CA LEU A 180 13.78 17.21 10.52
C LEU A 180 13.40 18.65 10.88
N THR A 181 14.40 19.52 10.85
CA THR A 181 14.18 20.95 10.71
C THR A 181 13.72 21.28 9.28
N GLU A 182 13.14 22.46 9.06
CA GLU A 182 12.77 22.88 7.71
C GLU A 182 13.98 22.93 6.76
N ALA A 183 15.11 23.42 7.23
CA ALA A 183 16.33 23.50 6.42
C ALA A 183 16.86 22.11 6.00
N GLU A 184 16.77 21.12 6.87
CA GLU A 184 17.11 19.73 6.54
C GLU A 184 16.09 19.12 5.58
N ALA A 185 14.81 19.36 5.79
CA ALA A 185 13.76 18.83 4.92
C ALA A 185 13.88 19.39 3.49
N LEU A 186 14.26 20.64 3.32
CA LEU A 186 14.51 21.22 1.98
C LEU A 186 15.66 20.55 1.24
N LYS A 187 16.64 20.01 1.97
CA LYS A 187 17.79 19.28 1.43
C LYS A 187 17.58 17.75 1.39
N TYR A 188 16.40 17.29 1.78
CA TYR A 188 16.13 15.85 1.84
C TYR A 188 16.05 15.25 0.44
N GLU A 189 16.88 14.25 0.16
CA GLU A 189 17.05 13.60 -1.15
C GLU A 189 16.62 12.11 -1.14
N LYS A 190 15.66 11.76 -0.28
CA LYS A 190 15.11 10.39 -0.20
C LYS A 190 13.59 10.36 -0.37
N ASN A 191 13.03 11.38 -1.01
CA ASN A 191 11.63 11.33 -1.43
C ASN A 191 11.43 10.29 -2.53
N PRO A 192 10.21 9.80 -2.76
CA PRO A 192 9.91 8.90 -3.89
C PRO A 192 10.54 9.33 -5.21
N ILE A 193 10.49 10.61 -5.57
CA ILE A 193 11.13 11.15 -6.78
C ILE A 193 12.65 10.94 -6.82
N ASP A 194 13.31 10.80 -5.69
CA ASP A 194 14.77 10.70 -5.58
C ASP A 194 15.27 9.25 -5.50
N ASN A 195 14.38 8.32 -5.11
CA ASN A 195 14.78 6.96 -4.72
C ASN A 195 14.13 5.87 -5.60
N LEU A 196 14.25 6.02 -6.93
CA LEU A 196 13.63 5.12 -7.92
C LEU A 196 14.54 3.97 -8.38
N LYS A 197 15.85 4.04 -8.13
CA LYS A 197 16.81 3.03 -8.59
C LYS A 197 16.48 1.60 -8.14
N PRO A 198 16.11 1.34 -6.86
CA PRO A 198 15.75 -0.01 -6.43
C PRO A 198 14.54 -0.57 -7.18
N LEU A 199 13.52 0.27 -7.43
CA LEU A 199 12.32 -0.12 -8.16
C LEU A 199 12.64 -0.46 -9.62
N ALA A 200 13.45 0.37 -10.28
CA ALA A 200 13.84 0.15 -11.67
C ALA A 200 14.70 -1.12 -11.83
N ALA A 201 15.64 -1.35 -10.90
CA ALA A 201 16.46 -2.57 -10.88
C ALA A 201 15.59 -3.84 -10.71
N ALA A 202 14.55 -3.77 -9.90
CA ALA A 202 13.58 -4.85 -9.70
C ALA A 202 12.50 -4.91 -10.82
N LYS A 203 12.55 -4.00 -11.79
CA LYS A 203 11.61 -3.89 -12.92
C LYS A 203 10.14 -3.82 -12.46
N ILE A 204 9.85 -3.07 -11.41
CA ILE A 204 8.49 -2.91 -10.88
C ILE A 204 7.69 -2.03 -11.86
N PRO A 205 6.59 -2.52 -12.45
CA PRO A 205 5.74 -1.70 -13.31
C PRO A 205 4.93 -0.70 -12.47
N LEU A 206 4.83 0.53 -12.98
CA LEU A 206 4.10 1.62 -12.35
C LEU A 206 2.90 2.03 -13.22
N LEU A 207 1.79 2.37 -12.58
CA LEU A 207 0.64 3.04 -13.18
C LEU A 207 0.29 4.26 -12.34
N HIS A 208 0.21 5.44 -12.95
CA HIS A 208 -0.36 6.63 -12.31
C HIS A 208 -1.64 7.06 -13.01
N VAL A 209 -2.61 7.52 -12.22
CA VAL A 209 -3.81 8.22 -12.69
C VAL A 209 -3.76 9.62 -12.12
N VAL A 210 -3.79 10.64 -12.97
CA VAL A 210 -3.59 12.05 -12.53
C VAL A 210 -4.58 12.99 -13.21
N GLY A 211 -4.96 14.05 -12.51
CA GLY A 211 -5.70 15.18 -13.08
C GLY A 211 -4.74 16.27 -13.56
N ASP A 212 -4.87 16.71 -14.81
CA ASP A 212 -3.94 17.69 -15.39
C ASP A 212 -4.04 19.10 -14.79
N ALA A 213 -5.17 19.42 -14.16
CA ALA A 213 -5.41 20.66 -13.45
C ALA A 213 -5.22 20.54 -11.93
N ASP A 214 -4.49 19.52 -11.45
CA ASP A 214 -4.25 19.31 -10.03
C ASP A 214 -3.31 20.39 -9.46
N VAL A 215 -3.87 21.26 -8.61
CA VAL A 215 -3.14 22.33 -7.89
C VAL A 215 -2.80 21.96 -6.44
N VAL A 216 -3.25 20.78 -5.98
CA VAL A 216 -2.96 20.26 -4.63
C VAL A 216 -1.70 19.43 -4.65
N VAL A 217 -1.64 18.48 -5.59
CA VAL A 217 -0.47 17.62 -5.86
C VAL A 217 -0.09 17.80 -7.35
N PRO A 218 0.58 18.90 -7.70
CA PRO A 218 0.87 19.23 -9.09
C PRO A 218 1.62 18.10 -9.80
N VAL A 219 1.11 17.70 -10.97
CA VAL A 219 1.70 16.63 -11.79
C VAL A 219 3.18 16.93 -12.08
N ALA A 220 3.51 18.19 -12.40
CA ALA A 220 4.87 18.62 -12.71
C ALA A 220 5.88 18.45 -11.57
N GLU A 221 5.42 18.37 -10.31
CA GLU A 221 6.26 18.26 -9.12
C GLU A 221 6.33 16.82 -8.57
N ASN A 222 5.48 15.96 -9.05
CA ASN A 222 5.28 14.58 -8.57
C ASN A 222 5.38 13.56 -9.71
N THR A 223 4.26 13.23 -10.34
CA THR A 223 4.18 12.18 -11.37
C THR A 223 5.11 12.41 -12.56
N ALA A 224 5.20 13.64 -13.08
CA ALA A 224 6.06 13.93 -14.23
C ALA A 224 7.55 13.70 -13.91
N ILE A 225 7.98 13.98 -12.68
CA ILE A 225 9.37 13.70 -12.24
C ILE A 225 9.58 12.19 -12.11
N ILE A 226 8.62 11.46 -11.53
CA ILE A 226 8.68 10.00 -11.46
C ILE A 226 8.79 9.42 -12.87
N GLU A 227 7.92 9.82 -13.78
CA GLU A 227 7.87 9.33 -15.16
C GLU A 227 9.20 9.55 -15.87
N GLN A 228 9.69 10.79 -15.88
CA GLN A 228 10.96 11.14 -16.51
C GLN A 228 12.14 10.34 -15.94
N ARG A 229 12.27 10.31 -14.62
CA ARG A 229 13.39 9.65 -13.95
C ARG A 229 13.31 8.14 -14.07
N TYR A 230 12.09 7.58 -13.98
CA TYR A 230 11.90 6.14 -14.05
C TYR A 230 12.19 5.59 -15.44
N HIS A 231 11.77 6.29 -16.51
CA HIS A 231 12.16 5.97 -17.89
C HIS A 231 13.67 6.06 -18.10
N ALA A 232 14.32 7.11 -17.57
CA ALA A 232 15.77 7.25 -17.65
C ALA A 232 16.54 6.10 -16.97
N LEU A 233 15.92 5.43 -15.98
CA LEU A 233 16.46 4.24 -15.33
C LEU A 233 16.06 2.93 -16.02
N GLY A 234 15.35 2.98 -17.16
CA GLY A 234 14.85 1.81 -17.88
C GLY A 234 13.61 1.17 -17.25
N GLY A 235 12.96 1.84 -16.33
CA GLY A 235 11.70 1.41 -15.71
C GLY A 235 10.48 1.65 -16.60
N SER A 236 9.40 0.92 -16.35
CA SER A 236 8.13 1.05 -17.07
C SER A 236 7.08 1.74 -16.21
N ILE A 237 6.54 2.84 -16.71
CA ILE A 237 5.42 3.56 -16.10
C ILE A 237 4.38 3.89 -17.17
N GLU A 238 3.12 3.67 -16.84
CA GLU A 238 1.95 4.14 -17.59
C GLU A 238 1.35 5.31 -16.82
N VAL A 239 0.98 6.40 -17.51
CA VAL A 239 0.30 7.55 -16.90
C VAL A 239 -1.02 7.78 -17.62
N ILE A 240 -2.12 7.70 -16.89
CA ILE A 240 -3.45 8.03 -17.38
C ILE A 240 -3.78 9.46 -16.94
N HIS A 241 -3.82 10.35 -17.90
CA HIS A 241 -4.18 11.74 -17.71
C HIS A 241 -5.69 11.95 -17.77
N LYS A 242 -6.21 12.77 -16.86
CA LYS A 242 -7.61 13.24 -16.87
C LYS A 242 -7.62 14.73 -17.22
N PRO A 243 -7.86 15.10 -18.51
CA PRO A 243 -7.80 16.49 -18.96
C PRO A 243 -8.79 17.37 -18.21
N GLY A 244 -8.31 18.53 -17.71
CA GLY A 244 -9.11 19.51 -16.99
C GLY A 244 -9.57 19.10 -15.59
N VAL A 245 -9.24 17.89 -15.13
CA VAL A 245 -9.59 17.41 -13.77
C VAL A 245 -8.52 17.88 -12.77
N GLY A 246 -8.96 18.34 -11.60
CA GLY A 246 -8.08 18.70 -10.48
C GLY A 246 -7.67 17.48 -9.65
N HIS A 247 -7.41 17.72 -8.35
CA HIS A 247 -7.07 16.64 -7.40
C HIS A 247 -8.20 15.64 -7.19
N HIS A 248 -9.43 16.07 -7.36
CA HIS A 248 -10.63 15.26 -7.28
C HIS A 248 -11.46 15.33 -8.58
N PRO A 249 -12.23 14.28 -8.91
CA PRO A 249 -12.30 12.99 -8.23
C PRO A 249 -11.05 12.13 -8.48
N HIS A 250 -10.70 11.30 -7.49
CA HIS A 250 -9.70 10.26 -7.65
C HIS A 250 -10.22 9.09 -8.50
N SER A 251 -9.32 8.13 -8.79
CA SER A 251 -9.62 6.92 -9.55
C SER A 251 -10.15 7.19 -10.98
N LEU A 252 -10.70 6.19 -11.58
CA LEU A 252 -11.40 6.26 -12.86
C LEU A 252 -12.85 5.84 -12.65
N LYS A 253 -13.79 6.48 -13.34
CA LYS A 253 -15.21 6.09 -13.33
C LYS A 253 -15.37 4.62 -13.77
N ASP A 254 -14.66 4.22 -14.82
CA ASP A 254 -14.46 2.82 -15.19
C ASP A 254 -13.08 2.38 -14.68
N PRO A 255 -12.97 1.50 -13.66
CA PRO A 255 -11.71 1.06 -13.09
C PRO A 255 -10.99 0.01 -13.94
N ALA A 256 -11.54 -0.42 -15.07
CA ALA A 256 -10.99 -1.51 -15.88
C ALA A 256 -9.51 -1.35 -16.23
N PRO A 257 -8.99 -0.16 -16.63
CA PRO A 257 -7.58 0.01 -16.92
C PRO A 257 -6.68 -0.28 -15.70
N ILE A 258 -7.08 0.20 -14.51
CA ILE A 258 -6.34 -0.03 -13.26
C ILE A 258 -6.35 -1.52 -12.90
N VAL A 259 -7.53 -2.14 -12.94
CA VAL A 259 -7.71 -3.56 -12.62
C VAL A 259 -6.90 -4.45 -13.58
N GLN A 260 -6.97 -4.18 -14.88
CA GLN A 260 -6.21 -4.94 -15.89
C GLN A 260 -4.70 -4.82 -15.69
N PHE A 261 -4.20 -3.62 -15.39
CA PHE A 261 -2.80 -3.40 -15.05
C PHE A 261 -2.38 -4.26 -13.85
N ILE A 262 -3.13 -4.23 -12.75
CA ILE A 262 -2.82 -5.00 -11.54
C ILE A 262 -2.89 -6.51 -11.81
N LEU A 263 -3.93 -7.00 -12.48
CA LEU A 263 -4.07 -8.42 -12.83
C LEU A 263 -2.95 -8.92 -13.75
N LYS A 264 -2.48 -8.09 -14.67
CA LYS A 264 -1.35 -8.41 -15.57
C LYS A 264 -0.05 -8.64 -14.82
N HIS A 265 0.19 -7.89 -13.75
CA HIS A 265 1.47 -7.84 -13.04
C HIS A 265 1.50 -8.61 -11.71
N THR A 266 0.39 -9.25 -11.31
CA THR A 266 0.28 -10.03 -10.05
C THR A 266 0.09 -11.54 -10.28
N LYS A 267 0.55 -12.06 -11.39
CA LYS A 267 0.50 -13.50 -11.72
C LYS A 267 1.59 -14.29 -11.01
#